data_cc6c42c9626767de14613a7402c6c423
#
_entry.id   cc6c42c9626767de14613a7402c6c423
#
_cell.length_a   1.000
_cell.length_b   1.000
_cell.length_c   1.000
_cell.angle_alpha   90.00
_cell.angle_beta   90.00
_cell.angle_gamma   90.00
#
_symmetry.space_group_name_H-M   'P 1'
#
loop_
_entity.id
_entity.type
_entity.pdbx_description
1 polymer ?
#
loop_
_entity_poly.entity_id
_entity_poly.type
_entity_poly.pdbx_seq_one_letter_code
_entity_poly.pdbx_strand_id
1 'polypeptide(L)'
;MSHDEKRAGVSLASIFALRMLGLFLILPVFAIHARTIPGGDDMLLVGIALGAYGLTQAMFQIPFGMASDAVGRKKVIVIGLLLFALGSAVAALAPDIWWSIFGRVLQGAGAISAAVTALAADLTREQHRTKVMAMICSSIGLVFAFSLVAAPALYAAIGMDGLFWMTAILALAAIGLVTHVVPPAPPPPEGPRPPFRDVLLDTRLLRLNFGIFTLHLVQMAMFVVVPGLLLSYGDLPLASHWKVYLPAVLASFVLMVPAIVLAEKYNQVKPVFVAAVGLLLATLLVMGRGSTSFMVLAGGLLSFFVAFNILEAMLPSLISRVAHPNAKGAALGVYNTTQALGLFLGGTLGGWLVKNYDAGAVFLCGAALSALWLAAAATMPPVPLRRAIAAAPAAHGILETKP
;
A
#
# COMPACT_ATOMS: atom_id res chain seq x y z
N MET A 1 0.94 -25.73 -9.37
CA MET A 1 -0.18 -25.39 -8.45
C MET A 1 -1.32 -26.37 -8.68
N SER A 2 -1.84 -26.96 -7.59
CA SER A 2 -3.07 -27.76 -7.63
C SER A 2 -4.29 -26.87 -7.94
N HIS A 3 -5.45 -27.48 -8.23
CA HIS A 3 -6.69 -26.74 -8.44
C HIS A 3 -7.07 -25.92 -7.20
N ASP A 4 -6.92 -26.49 -6.00
CA ASP A 4 -7.25 -25.83 -4.74
C ASP A 4 -6.29 -24.67 -4.44
N GLU A 5 -4.98 -24.81 -4.71
CA GLU A 5 -4.02 -23.71 -4.58
C GLU A 5 -4.32 -22.54 -5.53
N LYS A 6 -4.75 -22.83 -6.76
CA LYS A 6 -5.19 -21.80 -7.71
C LYS A 6 -6.45 -21.10 -7.23
N ARG A 7 -7.44 -21.89 -6.78
CA ARG A 7 -8.70 -21.38 -6.23
C ARG A 7 -8.47 -20.51 -5.01
N ALA A 8 -7.63 -20.97 -4.07
CA ALA A 8 -7.23 -20.19 -2.90
C ALA A 8 -6.54 -18.88 -3.31
N GLY A 9 -5.54 -18.95 -4.19
CA GLY A 9 -4.78 -17.77 -4.64
C GLY A 9 -5.66 -16.73 -5.32
N VAL A 10 -6.51 -17.13 -6.26
CA VAL A 10 -7.44 -16.22 -6.96
C VAL A 10 -8.45 -15.63 -5.98
N SER A 11 -9.07 -16.45 -5.12
CA SER A 11 -10.07 -15.96 -4.16
C SER A 11 -9.48 -14.96 -3.17
N LEU A 12 -8.29 -15.23 -2.62
CA LEU A 12 -7.62 -14.32 -1.68
C LEU A 12 -7.15 -13.03 -2.36
N ALA A 13 -6.64 -13.11 -3.60
CA ALA A 13 -6.34 -11.94 -4.40
C ALA A 13 -7.59 -11.10 -4.67
N SER A 14 -8.74 -11.74 -4.97
CA SER A 14 -10.02 -11.04 -5.16
C SER A 14 -10.51 -10.36 -3.88
N ILE A 15 -10.37 -10.99 -2.71
CA ILE A 15 -10.72 -10.38 -1.42
C ILE A 15 -9.90 -9.10 -1.17
N PHE A 16 -8.58 -9.17 -1.42
CA PHE A 16 -7.73 -7.98 -1.36
C PHE A 16 -8.16 -6.93 -2.38
N ALA A 17 -8.41 -7.34 -3.62
CA ALA A 17 -8.83 -6.45 -4.70
C ALA A 17 -10.12 -5.70 -4.36
N LEU A 18 -11.17 -6.40 -3.90
CA LEU A 18 -12.45 -5.79 -3.54
C LEU A 18 -12.31 -4.78 -2.40
N ARG A 19 -11.54 -5.14 -1.36
CA ARG A 19 -11.29 -4.23 -0.24
C ARG A 19 -10.47 -3.01 -0.65
N MET A 20 -9.40 -3.21 -1.42
CA MET A 20 -8.52 -2.11 -1.86
C MET A 20 -9.18 -1.23 -2.90
N LEU A 21 -10.08 -1.77 -3.74
CA LEU A 21 -10.87 -0.99 -4.68
C LEU A 21 -11.67 0.08 -3.95
N GLY A 22 -12.43 -0.31 -2.91
CA GLY A 22 -13.20 0.65 -2.11
C GLY A 22 -12.31 1.70 -1.43
N LEU A 23 -11.12 1.33 -0.97
CA LEU A 23 -10.18 2.28 -0.37
C LEU A 23 -9.62 3.26 -1.40
N PHE A 24 -9.15 2.76 -2.53
CA PHE A 24 -8.43 3.57 -3.52
C PHE A 24 -9.35 4.49 -4.34
N LEU A 25 -10.63 4.13 -4.51
CA LEU A 25 -11.62 4.99 -5.19
C LEU A 25 -11.87 6.30 -4.45
N ILE A 26 -11.66 6.35 -3.15
CA ILE A 26 -11.86 7.55 -2.34
C ILE A 26 -10.70 8.55 -2.51
N LEU A 27 -9.46 8.07 -2.67
CA LEU A 27 -8.25 8.89 -2.61
C LEU A 27 -8.25 10.08 -3.60
N PRO A 28 -8.51 9.91 -4.91
CA PRO A 28 -8.36 11.00 -5.87
C PRO A 28 -9.49 12.04 -5.82
N VAL A 29 -10.59 11.77 -5.10
CA VAL A 29 -11.79 12.61 -5.10
C VAL A 29 -12.13 13.20 -3.73
N PHE A 30 -11.67 12.58 -2.64
CA PHE A 30 -12.08 12.95 -1.28
C PHE A 30 -11.68 14.38 -0.90
N ALA A 31 -10.47 14.82 -1.23
CA ALA A 31 -9.98 16.15 -0.86
C ALA A 31 -10.82 17.29 -1.50
N ILE A 32 -11.42 17.04 -2.66
CA ILE A 32 -12.32 17.99 -3.31
C ILE A 32 -13.72 17.90 -2.72
N HIS A 33 -14.25 16.69 -2.53
CA HIS A 33 -15.54 16.46 -1.90
C HIS A 33 -15.61 17.06 -0.48
N ALA A 34 -14.56 16.92 0.30
CA ALA A 34 -14.50 17.41 1.68
C ALA A 34 -14.88 18.90 1.77
N ARG A 35 -14.56 19.73 0.78
CA ARG A 35 -14.91 21.15 0.72
C ARG A 35 -16.44 21.41 0.65
N THR A 36 -17.22 20.38 0.36
CA THR A 36 -18.69 20.48 0.26
C THR A 36 -19.41 20.13 1.56
N ILE A 37 -18.68 19.63 2.58
CA ILE A 37 -19.23 19.22 3.86
C ILE A 37 -18.70 20.11 5.00
N PRO A 38 -19.47 20.32 6.10
CA PRO A 38 -19.03 21.11 7.23
C PRO A 38 -17.70 20.63 7.81
N GLY A 39 -16.78 21.58 8.04
CA GLY A 39 -15.43 21.32 8.55
C GLY A 39 -14.41 20.85 7.51
N GLY A 40 -14.82 20.61 6.27
CA GLY A 40 -13.95 20.15 5.21
C GLY A 40 -13.12 21.26 4.54
N ASP A 41 -13.31 22.51 4.90
CA ASP A 41 -12.42 23.62 4.51
C ASP A 41 -11.07 23.56 5.24
N ASP A 42 -11.03 22.87 6.40
CA ASP A 42 -9.78 22.65 7.13
C ASP A 42 -8.98 21.50 6.49
N MET A 43 -7.94 21.85 5.75
CA MET A 43 -7.07 20.88 5.07
C MET A 43 -6.35 19.92 6.02
N LEU A 44 -6.17 20.31 7.30
CA LEU A 44 -5.66 19.37 8.32
C LEU A 44 -6.66 18.25 8.58
N LEU A 45 -7.95 18.58 8.76
CA LEU A 45 -9.01 17.59 8.97
C LEU A 45 -9.20 16.70 7.74
N VAL A 46 -9.09 17.26 6.53
CA VAL A 46 -9.11 16.50 5.28
C VAL A 46 -7.94 15.50 5.25
N GLY A 47 -6.74 15.94 5.60
CA GLY A 47 -5.57 15.09 5.68
C GLY A 47 -5.70 13.99 6.73
N ILE A 48 -6.27 14.31 7.91
CA ILE A 48 -6.57 13.33 8.96
C ILE A 48 -7.60 12.32 8.45
N ALA A 49 -8.67 12.75 7.78
CA ALA A 49 -9.68 11.84 7.23
C ALA A 49 -9.09 10.85 6.23
N LEU A 50 -8.19 11.30 5.34
CA LEU A 50 -7.48 10.44 4.40
C LEU A 50 -6.53 9.48 5.13
N GLY A 51 -5.80 9.95 6.13
CA GLY A 51 -4.78 9.18 6.85
C GLY A 51 -5.31 8.28 7.97
N ALA A 52 -6.46 8.59 8.58
CA ALA A 52 -7.02 7.91 9.77
C ALA A 52 -7.16 6.39 9.58
N TYR A 53 -7.54 5.97 8.38
CA TYR A 53 -7.54 4.57 7.98
C TYR A 53 -6.17 3.90 8.22
N GLY A 54 -5.08 4.56 7.81
CA GLY A 54 -3.71 4.03 7.97
C GLY A 54 -3.32 3.88 9.43
N LEU A 55 -3.67 4.86 10.29
CA LEU A 55 -3.35 4.81 11.71
C LEU A 55 -3.96 3.57 12.39
N THR A 56 -5.25 3.40 12.24
CA THR A 56 -5.95 2.27 12.87
C THR A 56 -5.56 0.94 12.25
N GLN A 57 -5.31 0.90 10.94
CA GLN A 57 -4.74 -0.28 10.30
C GLN A 57 -3.37 -0.65 10.91
N ALA A 58 -2.48 0.31 11.12
CA ALA A 58 -1.18 0.07 11.75
C ALA A 58 -1.33 -0.49 13.16
N MET A 59 -2.22 0.09 13.97
CA MET A 59 -2.47 -0.33 15.35
C MET A 59 -3.04 -1.75 15.43
N PHE A 60 -3.99 -2.08 14.55
CA PHE A 60 -4.70 -3.36 14.60
C PHE A 60 -4.06 -4.48 13.75
N GLN A 61 -3.07 -4.17 12.92
CA GLN A 61 -2.41 -5.16 12.04
C GLN A 61 -1.84 -6.35 12.83
N ILE A 62 -1.11 -6.08 13.91
CA ILE A 62 -0.52 -7.12 14.78
C ILE A 62 -1.58 -7.82 15.61
N PRO A 63 -2.49 -7.13 16.35
CA PRO A 63 -3.58 -7.76 17.09
C PRO A 63 -4.45 -8.68 16.23
N PHE A 64 -4.85 -8.25 15.02
CA PHE A 64 -5.63 -9.10 14.11
C PHE A 64 -4.82 -10.30 13.60
N GLY A 65 -3.54 -10.12 13.35
CA GLY A 65 -2.63 -11.22 13.01
C GLY A 65 -2.61 -12.29 14.11
N MET A 66 -2.38 -11.89 15.36
CA MET A 66 -2.36 -12.78 16.53
C MET A 66 -3.73 -13.43 16.78
N ALA A 67 -4.80 -12.66 16.74
CA ALA A 67 -6.16 -13.18 16.89
C ALA A 67 -6.48 -14.22 15.81
N SER A 68 -5.98 -14.03 14.58
CA SER A 68 -6.21 -14.98 13.49
C SER A 68 -5.49 -16.33 13.69
N ASP A 69 -4.36 -16.32 14.45
CA ASP A 69 -3.68 -17.55 14.87
C ASP A 69 -4.47 -18.31 15.95
N ALA A 70 -5.15 -17.58 16.85
CA ALA A 70 -5.85 -18.17 18.01
C ALA A 70 -7.31 -18.56 17.71
N VAL A 71 -8.07 -17.68 17.03
CA VAL A 71 -9.52 -17.83 16.82
C VAL A 71 -9.83 -18.46 15.45
N GLY A 72 -8.85 -18.42 14.54
CA GLY A 72 -8.93 -18.95 13.18
C GLY A 72 -8.98 -17.84 12.11
N ARG A 73 -8.25 -18.07 11.02
CA ARG A 73 -8.03 -17.12 9.94
C ARG A 73 -9.32 -16.52 9.38
N LYS A 74 -10.24 -17.38 8.93
CA LYS A 74 -11.48 -16.94 8.28
C LYS A 74 -12.37 -16.10 9.19
N LYS A 75 -12.50 -16.48 10.46
CA LYS A 75 -13.34 -15.74 11.42
C LYS A 75 -12.83 -14.29 11.60
N VAL A 76 -11.53 -14.12 11.76
CA VAL A 76 -10.91 -12.81 11.94
C VAL A 76 -11.01 -11.97 10.67
N ILE A 77 -10.85 -12.58 9.49
CA ILE A 77 -11.05 -11.89 8.21
C ILE A 77 -12.50 -11.40 8.08
N VAL A 78 -13.49 -12.20 8.43
CA VAL A 78 -14.90 -11.81 8.39
C VAL A 78 -15.19 -10.66 9.36
N ILE A 79 -14.69 -10.73 10.60
CA ILE A 79 -14.84 -9.64 11.59
C ILE A 79 -14.23 -8.35 11.05
N GLY A 80 -13.02 -8.40 10.49
CA GLY A 80 -12.36 -7.23 9.93
C GLY A 80 -13.10 -6.64 8.72
N LEU A 81 -13.65 -7.48 7.84
CA LEU A 81 -14.48 -7.03 6.71
C LEU A 81 -15.81 -6.42 7.17
N LEU A 82 -16.42 -6.94 8.25
CA LEU A 82 -17.62 -6.34 8.86
C LEU A 82 -17.31 -4.96 9.45
N LEU A 83 -16.19 -4.80 10.16
CA LEU A 83 -15.74 -3.49 10.66
C LEU A 83 -15.48 -2.51 9.51
N PHE A 84 -14.86 -2.99 8.43
CA PHE A 84 -14.62 -2.18 7.24
C PHE A 84 -15.93 -1.77 6.54
N ALA A 85 -16.90 -2.67 6.43
CA ALA A 85 -18.22 -2.38 5.87
C ALA A 85 -19.00 -1.38 6.74
N LEU A 86 -18.97 -1.57 8.07
CA LEU A 86 -19.59 -0.65 9.01
C LEU A 86 -18.97 0.75 8.93
N GLY A 87 -17.63 0.83 8.92
CA GLY A 87 -16.94 2.11 8.75
C GLY A 87 -17.28 2.80 7.43
N SER A 88 -17.44 2.01 6.35
CA SER A 88 -17.89 2.54 5.06
C SER A 88 -19.31 3.08 5.11
N ALA A 89 -20.24 2.38 5.77
CA ALA A 89 -21.63 2.86 5.97
C ALA A 89 -21.69 4.14 6.82
N VAL A 90 -20.87 4.21 7.88
CA VAL A 90 -20.76 5.44 8.70
C VAL A 90 -20.25 6.61 7.88
N ALA A 91 -19.21 6.38 7.04
CA ALA A 91 -18.67 7.42 6.17
C ALA A 91 -19.64 7.83 5.06
N ALA A 92 -20.49 6.91 4.56
CA ALA A 92 -21.53 7.21 3.58
C ALA A 92 -22.65 8.09 4.15
N LEU A 93 -22.91 8.01 5.44
CA LEU A 93 -23.93 8.79 6.14
C LEU A 93 -23.36 10.01 6.88
N ALA A 94 -22.09 10.34 6.64
CA ALA A 94 -21.38 11.37 7.38
C ALA A 94 -21.93 12.78 7.08
N PRO A 95 -22.51 13.49 8.06
CA PRO A 95 -23.00 14.85 7.86
C PRO A 95 -21.89 15.91 7.83
N ASP A 96 -20.69 15.56 8.31
CA ASP A 96 -19.53 16.43 8.43
C ASP A 96 -18.21 15.66 8.35
N ILE A 97 -17.09 16.38 8.39
CA ILE A 97 -15.75 15.81 8.30
C ILE A 97 -15.40 14.89 9.48
N TRP A 98 -15.94 15.13 10.69
CA TRP A 98 -15.65 14.33 11.87
C TRP A 98 -16.27 12.93 11.78
N TRP A 99 -17.48 12.83 11.26
CA TRP A 99 -18.12 11.55 10.98
C TRP A 99 -17.41 10.80 9.85
N SER A 100 -16.91 11.52 8.85
CA SER A 100 -16.06 10.93 7.81
C SER A 100 -14.77 10.37 8.42
N ILE A 101 -14.11 11.12 9.31
CA ILE A 101 -12.91 10.64 10.05
C ILE A 101 -13.24 9.39 10.86
N PHE A 102 -14.35 9.40 11.61
CA PHE A 102 -14.77 8.26 12.42
C PHE A 102 -15.04 7.01 11.57
N GLY A 103 -15.72 7.15 10.43
CA GLY A 103 -15.91 6.08 9.46
C GLY A 103 -14.59 5.52 8.94
N ARG A 104 -13.61 6.39 8.64
CA ARG A 104 -12.26 6.00 8.20
C ARG A 104 -11.46 5.27 9.28
N VAL A 105 -11.60 5.70 10.55
CA VAL A 105 -11.03 4.99 11.71
C VAL A 105 -11.58 3.57 11.81
N LEU A 106 -12.90 3.39 11.69
CA LEU A 106 -13.54 2.07 11.71
C LEU A 106 -13.10 1.20 10.52
N GLN A 107 -13.02 1.78 9.31
CA GLN A 107 -12.51 1.06 8.13
C GLN A 107 -11.10 0.52 8.37
N GLY A 108 -10.20 1.34 8.93
CA GLY A 108 -8.83 0.94 9.21
C GLY A 108 -8.71 -0.11 10.32
N ALA A 109 -9.61 -0.07 11.32
CA ALA A 109 -9.67 -1.07 12.38
C ALA A 109 -9.94 -2.49 11.83
N GLY A 110 -10.54 -2.61 10.64
CA GLY A 110 -10.67 -3.87 9.91
C GLY A 110 -9.36 -4.34 9.26
N ALA A 111 -8.26 -4.42 9.99
CA ALA A 111 -6.90 -4.71 9.52
C ALA A 111 -6.69 -6.19 9.16
N ILE A 112 -7.30 -6.68 8.08
CA ILE A 112 -7.28 -8.10 7.68
C ILE A 112 -6.01 -8.54 6.93
N SER A 113 -5.13 -7.62 6.52
CA SER A 113 -4.02 -7.94 5.63
C SER A 113 -3.11 -9.06 6.16
N ALA A 114 -2.76 -9.02 7.47
CA ALA A 114 -1.96 -10.07 8.09
C ALA A 114 -2.68 -11.43 8.08
N ALA A 115 -3.97 -11.46 8.41
CA ALA A 115 -4.76 -12.69 8.45
C ALA A 115 -4.93 -13.31 7.05
N VAL A 116 -5.18 -12.49 6.02
CA VAL A 116 -5.31 -12.97 4.63
C VAL A 116 -3.99 -13.47 4.07
N THR A 117 -2.88 -12.76 4.35
CA THR A 117 -1.53 -13.19 3.94
C THR A 117 -1.14 -14.52 4.62
N ALA A 118 -1.46 -14.65 5.90
CA ALA A 118 -1.22 -15.90 6.63
C ALA A 118 -2.10 -17.04 6.07
N LEU A 119 -3.38 -16.81 5.80
CA LEU A 119 -4.26 -17.79 5.18
C LEU A 119 -3.75 -18.21 3.79
N ALA A 120 -3.23 -17.28 3.00
CA ALA A 120 -2.61 -17.60 1.72
C ALA A 120 -1.39 -18.52 1.88
N ALA A 121 -0.57 -18.28 2.90
CA ALA A 121 0.57 -19.13 3.22
C ALA A 121 0.14 -20.54 3.71
N ASP A 122 -0.93 -20.62 4.50
CA ASP A 122 -1.46 -21.88 5.03
C ASP A 122 -2.09 -22.75 3.95
N LEU A 123 -2.71 -22.15 2.92
CA LEU A 123 -3.39 -22.85 1.81
C LEU A 123 -2.48 -23.16 0.62
N THR A 124 -1.19 -22.78 0.68
CA THR A 124 -0.27 -22.94 -0.45
C THR A 124 1.01 -23.64 -0.03
N ARG A 125 1.44 -24.65 -0.79
CA ARG A 125 2.73 -25.31 -0.60
C ARG A 125 3.87 -24.28 -0.77
N GLU A 126 4.95 -24.47 -0.05
CA GLU A 126 6.08 -23.52 0.01
C GLU A 126 6.61 -23.12 -1.39
N GLN A 127 6.74 -24.10 -2.30
CA GLN A 127 7.16 -23.87 -3.68
C GLN A 127 6.24 -22.97 -4.52
N HIS A 128 4.98 -22.79 -4.11
CA HIS A 128 3.97 -21.99 -4.83
C HIS A 128 3.55 -20.73 -4.08
N ARG A 129 3.97 -20.57 -2.82
CA ARG A 129 3.63 -19.42 -1.94
C ARG A 129 4.00 -18.08 -2.59
N THR A 130 5.22 -17.99 -3.17
CA THR A 130 5.68 -16.77 -3.87
C THR A 130 4.75 -16.40 -5.02
N LYS A 131 4.20 -17.38 -5.76
CA LYS A 131 3.29 -17.10 -6.88
C LYS A 131 1.96 -16.54 -6.39
N VAL A 132 1.41 -17.09 -5.30
CA VAL A 132 0.15 -16.59 -4.71
C VAL A 132 0.34 -15.20 -4.13
N MET A 133 1.46 -14.93 -3.44
CA MET A 133 1.76 -13.58 -2.96
C MET A 133 1.91 -12.58 -4.11
N ALA A 134 2.56 -12.96 -5.20
CA ALA A 134 2.66 -12.12 -6.39
C ALA A 134 1.28 -11.84 -7.02
N MET A 135 0.35 -12.82 -7.03
CA MET A 135 -1.02 -12.59 -7.50
C MET A 135 -1.75 -11.56 -6.63
N ILE A 136 -1.63 -11.66 -5.30
CA ILE A 136 -2.22 -10.68 -4.37
C ILE A 136 -1.63 -9.29 -4.61
N CYS A 137 -0.31 -9.13 -4.63
CA CYS A 137 0.34 -7.85 -4.87
C CYS A 137 -0.04 -7.25 -6.24
N SER A 138 -0.07 -8.07 -7.29
CA SER A 138 -0.47 -7.61 -8.63
C SER A 138 -1.93 -7.15 -8.66
N SER A 139 -2.84 -7.83 -7.93
CA SER A 139 -4.24 -7.43 -7.86
C SER A 139 -4.40 -6.06 -7.18
N ILE A 140 -3.62 -5.76 -6.15
CA ILE A 140 -3.61 -4.47 -5.46
C ILE A 140 -3.16 -3.36 -6.42
N GLY A 141 -2.05 -3.58 -7.15
CA GLY A 141 -1.55 -2.60 -8.13
C GLY A 141 -2.52 -2.31 -9.27
N LEU A 142 -3.16 -3.36 -9.82
CA LEU A 142 -4.18 -3.21 -10.88
C LEU A 142 -5.41 -2.44 -10.38
N VAL A 143 -5.87 -2.75 -9.17
CA VAL A 143 -7.01 -2.06 -8.55
C VAL A 143 -6.69 -0.61 -8.24
N PHE A 144 -5.48 -0.32 -7.79
CA PHE A 144 -5.03 1.06 -7.58
C PHE A 144 -5.06 1.86 -8.88
N ALA A 145 -4.48 1.32 -9.95
CA ALA A 145 -4.49 1.94 -11.27
C ALA A 145 -5.92 2.17 -11.80
N PHE A 146 -6.78 1.15 -11.69
CA PHE A 146 -8.19 1.25 -12.07
C PHE A 146 -8.91 2.32 -11.26
N SER A 147 -8.69 2.38 -9.95
CA SER A 147 -9.33 3.34 -9.05
C SER A 147 -9.00 4.78 -9.40
N LEU A 148 -7.74 5.07 -9.73
CA LEU A 148 -7.32 6.43 -10.13
C LEU A 148 -8.08 6.94 -11.36
N VAL A 149 -8.41 6.04 -12.27
CA VAL A 149 -9.12 6.36 -13.51
C VAL A 149 -10.63 6.38 -13.32
N ALA A 150 -11.16 5.40 -12.59
CA ALA A 150 -12.60 5.23 -12.43
C ALA A 150 -13.22 6.16 -11.38
N ALA A 151 -12.45 6.55 -10.35
CA ALA A 151 -12.99 7.33 -9.23
C ALA A 151 -13.64 8.66 -9.62
N PRO A 152 -13.05 9.51 -10.47
CA PRO A 152 -13.70 10.75 -10.87
C PRO A 152 -15.04 10.53 -11.60
N ALA A 153 -15.11 9.53 -12.47
CA ALA A 153 -16.34 9.20 -13.21
C ALA A 153 -17.42 8.62 -12.29
N LEU A 154 -17.04 7.71 -11.40
CA LEU A 154 -17.95 7.13 -10.40
C LEU A 154 -18.44 8.19 -9.41
N TYR A 155 -17.55 9.07 -8.95
CA TYR A 155 -17.93 10.19 -8.09
C TYR A 155 -18.95 11.10 -8.77
N ALA A 156 -18.78 11.41 -10.06
CA ALA A 156 -19.74 12.21 -10.82
C ALA A 156 -21.11 11.52 -10.97
N ALA A 157 -21.13 10.17 -11.01
CA ALA A 157 -22.36 9.39 -11.21
C ALA A 157 -23.14 9.13 -9.90
N ILE A 158 -22.43 8.79 -8.81
CA ILE A 158 -23.05 8.31 -7.57
C ILE A 158 -22.67 9.11 -6.31
N GLY A 159 -21.83 10.15 -6.46
CA GLY A 159 -21.34 10.95 -5.34
C GLY A 159 -20.38 10.20 -4.40
N MET A 160 -19.96 10.88 -3.33
CA MET A 160 -19.08 10.28 -2.31
C MET A 160 -19.82 9.24 -1.47
N ASP A 161 -21.06 9.51 -1.11
CA ASP A 161 -21.91 8.60 -0.35
C ASP A 161 -22.08 7.28 -1.10
N GLY A 162 -22.34 7.36 -2.41
CA GLY A 162 -22.43 6.20 -3.31
C GLY A 162 -21.12 5.41 -3.37
N LEU A 163 -19.96 6.07 -3.40
CA LEU A 163 -18.66 5.42 -3.34
C LEU A 163 -18.45 4.67 -2.01
N PHE A 164 -18.83 5.27 -0.88
CA PHE A 164 -18.73 4.60 0.41
C PHE A 164 -19.72 3.44 0.54
N TRP A 165 -20.95 3.57 0.04
CA TRP A 165 -21.91 2.46 -0.02
C TRP A 165 -21.39 1.32 -0.90
N MET A 166 -20.84 1.63 -2.07
CA MET A 166 -20.22 0.64 -2.94
C MET A 166 -19.07 -0.09 -2.22
N THR A 167 -18.26 0.65 -1.46
CA THR A 167 -17.18 0.07 -0.64
C THR A 167 -17.73 -0.91 0.41
N ALA A 168 -18.84 -0.57 1.07
CA ALA A 168 -19.50 -1.46 2.03
C ALA A 168 -20.00 -2.75 1.34
N ILE A 169 -20.65 -2.62 0.18
CA ILE A 169 -21.16 -3.76 -0.60
C ILE A 169 -20.01 -4.67 -1.05
N LEU A 170 -18.90 -4.09 -1.53
CA LEU A 170 -17.72 -4.87 -1.93
C LEU A 170 -17.10 -5.63 -0.75
N ALA A 171 -17.08 -5.04 0.45
CA ALA A 171 -16.64 -5.73 1.67
C ALA A 171 -17.56 -6.90 2.04
N LEU A 172 -18.88 -6.73 1.94
CA LEU A 172 -19.85 -7.83 2.15
C LEU A 172 -19.69 -8.93 1.09
N ALA A 173 -19.46 -8.58 -0.18
CA ALA A 173 -19.16 -9.53 -1.23
C ALA A 173 -17.86 -10.31 -0.94
N ALA A 174 -16.83 -9.63 -0.40
CA ALA A 174 -15.60 -10.30 0.04
C ALA A 174 -15.83 -11.29 1.19
N ILE A 175 -16.78 -11.04 2.11
CA ILE A 175 -17.22 -12.00 3.14
C ILE A 175 -17.80 -13.24 2.48
N GLY A 176 -18.65 -13.09 1.47
CA GLY A 176 -19.18 -14.19 0.68
C GLY A 176 -18.06 -15.06 0.06
N LEU A 177 -17.03 -14.44 -0.51
CA LEU A 177 -15.87 -15.16 -1.04
C LEU A 177 -15.09 -15.92 0.06
N VAL A 178 -14.85 -15.30 1.21
CA VAL A 178 -14.13 -15.93 2.35
C VAL A 178 -14.88 -17.16 2.85
N THR A 179 -16.20 -17.05 2.99
CA THR A 179 -17.02 -18.11 3.61
C THR A 179 -17.29 -19.27 2.68
N HIS A 180 -17.61 -19.00 1.41
CA HIS A 180 -18.10 -20.03 0.48
C HIS A 180 -17.04 -20.50 -0.53
N VAL A 181 -16.08 -19.64 -0.91
CA VAL A 181 -15.14 -19.96 -2.00
C VAL A 181 -13.77 -20.38 -1.49
N VAL A 182 -13.24 -19.70 -0.47
CA VAL A 182 -11.92 -20.04 0.09
C VAL A 182 -11.95 -21.39 0.79
N PRO A 183 -11.01 -22.32 0.49
CA PRO A 183 -10.93 -23.62 1.18
C PRO A 183 -10.74 -23.46 2.70
N PRO A 184 -11.11 -24.48 3.52
CA PRO A 184 -10.80 -24.48 4.95
C PRO A 184 -9.28 -24.45 5.17
N ALA A 185 -8.82 -23.65 6.14
CA ALA A 185 -7.40 -23.59 6.49
C ALA A 185 -7.00 -24.84 7.30
N PRO A 186 -5.81 -25.43 7.04
CA PRO A 186 -5.23 -26.42 7.93
C PRO A 186 -4.89 -25.80 9.29
N PRO A 187 -4.75 -26.60 10.36
CA PRO A 187 -4.26 -26.09 11.65
C PRO A 187 -2.87 -25.46 11.47
N PRO A 188 -2.54 -24.40 12.24
CA PRO A 188 -1.25 -23.72 12.13
C PRO A 188 -0.09 -24.69 12.36
N PRO A 189 1.03 -24.58 11.61
CA PRO A 189 2.20 -25.41 11.84
C PRO A 189 2.84 -25.08 13.20
N GLU A 190 3.13 -26.10 13.99
CA GLU A 190 3.87 -26.01 15.24
C GLU A 190 5.37 -25.87 14.94
N GLY A 191 6.03 -24.85 15.49
CA GLY A 191 7.49 -24.68 15.39
C GLY A 191 8.02 -23.41 16.03
N PRO A 192 9.32 -23.39 16.47
CA PRO A 192 9.91 -22.22 17.10
C PRO A 192 10.00 -21.06 16.10
N ARG A 193 9.45 -19.92 16.46
CA ARG A 193 9.53 -18.67 15.71
C ARG A 193 10.70 -17.83 16.26
N PRO A 194 11.51 -17.18 15.36
CA PRO A 194 12.55 -16.28 15.84
C PRO A 194 11.95 -15.11 16.62
N PRO A 195 12.71 -14.54 17.60
CA PRO A 195 12.25 -13.40 18.39
C PRO A 195 11.85 -12.22 17.49
N PHE A 196 10.67 -11.67 17.70
CA PHE A 196 10.14 -10.55 16.92
C PHE A 196 11.06 -9.30 17.00
N ARG A 197 11.76 -9.14 18.15
CA ARG A 197 12.73 -8.06 18.37
C ARG A 197 13.85 -8.05 17.33
N ASP A 198 14.33 -9.22 16.91
CA ASP A 198 15.43 -9.31 15.93
C ASP A 198 15.01 -8.81 14.56
N VAL A 199 13.74 -9.00 14.21
CA VAL A 199 13.15 -8.45 12.96
C VAL A 199 13.02 -6.93 13.03
N LEU A 200 12.59 -6.41 14.19
CA LEU A 200 12.40 -4.97 14.38
C LEU A 200 13.72 -4.20 14.37
N LEU A 201 14.81 -4.80 14.88
CA LEU A 201 16.11 -4.13 15.02
C LEU A 201 17.10 -4.44 13.88
N ASP A 202 16.73 -5.29 12.91
CA ASP A 202 17.59 -5.52 11.73
C ASP A 202 17.71 -4.22 10.91
N THR A 203 18.90 -3.63 10.92
CA THR A 203 19.18 -2.34 10.24
C THR A 203 18.94 -2.40 8.73
N ARG A 204 19.03 -3.57 8.11
CA ARG A 204 18.75 -3.77 6.69
C ARG A 204 17.25 -3.69 6.42
N LEU A 205 16.44 -4.30 7.30
CA LEU A 205 14.97 -4.21 7.24
C LEU A 205 14.49 -2.80 7.60
N LEU A 206 15.10 -2.15 8.59
CA LEU A 206 14.77 -0.76 8.97
C LEU A 206 14.95 0.23 7.81
N ARG A 207 16.01 0.07 7.00
CA ARG A 207 16.21 0.92 5.79
C ARG A 207 15.10 0.73 4.75
N LEU A 208 14.65 -0.51 4.54
CA LEU A 208 13.56 -0.81 3.61
C LEU A 208 12.21 -0.36 4.17
N ASN A 209 12.01 -0.51 5.48
CA ASN A 209 10.83 -0.02 6.18
C ASN A 209 10.74 1.51 6.14
N PHE A 210 11.85 2.22 6.32
CA PHE A 210 11.90 3.67 6.11
C PHE A 210 11.54 4.04 4.66
N GLY A 211 11.94 3.23 3.70
CA GLY A 211 11.59 3.42 2.30
C GLY A 211 10.10 3.33 2.03
N ILE A 212 9.44 2.27 2.50
CA ILE A 212 7.99 2.11 2.30
C ILE A 212 7.19 3.17 3.07
N PHE A 213 7.65 3.54 4.27
CA PHE A 213 7.09 4.65 5.03
C PHE A 213 7.11 5.95 4.22
N THR A 214 8.28 6.33 3.70
CA THR A 214 8.46 7.55 2.91
C THR A 214 7.62 7.53 1.63
N LEU A 215 7.62 6.39 0.91
CA LEU A 215 6.87 6.23 -0.33
C LEU A 215 5.38 6.48 -0.13
N HIS A 216 4.78 5.88 0.91
CA HIS A 216 3.34 6.01 1.18
C HIS A 216 2.98 7.31 1.89
N LEU A 217 3.91 7.90 2.66
CA LEU A 217 3.75 9.25 3.19
C LEU A 217 3.64 10.26 2.03
N VAL A 218 4.57 10.20 1.09
CA VAL A 218 4.55 11.07 -0.10
C VAL A 218 3.29 10.82 -0.93
N GLN A 219 2.93 9.57 -1.17
CA GLN A 219 1.72 9.21 -1.92
C GLN A 219 0.47 9.84 -1.31
N MET A 220 0.25 9.65 0.00
CA MET A 220 -0.95 10.18 0.66
C MET A 220 -0.94 11.71 0.71
N ALA A 221 0.20 12.33 0.99
CA ALA A 221 0.34 13.79 0.97
C ALA A 221 0.03 14.36 -0.43
N MET A 222 0.44 13.68 -1.50
CA MET A 222 0.07 14.06 -2.87
C MET A 222 -1.44 14.00 -3.11
N PHE A 223 -2.15 12.99 -2.60
CA PHE A 223 -3.61 12.91 -2.73
C PHE A 223 -4.37 13.99 -1.95
N VAL A 224 -3.73 14.61 -0.96
CA VAL A 224 -4.29 15.81 -0.28
C VAL A 224 -4.25 17.02 -1.21
N VAL A 225 -3.18 17.20 -2.01
CA VAL A 225 -2.94 18.44 -2.76
C VAL A 225 -3.19 18.36 -4.25
N VAL A 226 -2.79 17.28 -4.92
CA VAL A 226 -2.79 17.19 -6.38
C VAL A 226 -4.18 17.35 -7.01
N PRO A 227 -5.27 16.76 -6.47
CA PRO A 227 -6.60 16.97 -7.04
C PRO A 227 -7.02 18.45 -7.05
N GLY A 228 -6.69 19.18 -5.97
CA GLY A 228 -6.95 20.63 -5.90
C GLY A 228 -6.10 21.43 -6.87
N LEU A 229 -4.83 21.07 -7.07
CA LEU A 229 -3.93 21.73 -8.03
C LEU A 229 -4.37 21.51 -9.48
N LEU A 230 -4.83 20.31 -9.83
CA LEU A 230 -5.39 20.03 -11.16
C LEU A 230 -6.62 20.87 -11.44
N LEU A 231 -7.46 21.09 -10.42
CA LEU A 231 -8.63 21.97 -10.53
C LEU A 231 -8.22 23.44 -10.72
N SER A 232 -7.28 23.93 -9.90
CA SER A 232 -6.94 25.37 -9.84
C SER A 232 -6.00 25.82 -10.96
N TYR A 233 -5.02 25.01 -11.33
CA TYR A 233 -3.97 25.36 -12.30
C TYR A 233 -4.04 24.56 -13.60
N GLY A 234 -4.79 23.45 -13.61
CA GLY A 234 -5.05 22.66 -14.80
C GLY A 234 -6.32 23.09 -15.52
N ASP A 235 -7.13 23.93 -14.89
CA ASP A 235 -8.49 24.27 -15.33
C ASP A 235 -9.30 23.01 -15.69
N LEU A 236 -9.05 21.94 -14.92
CA LEU A 236 -9.55 20.60 -15.21
C LEU A 236 -10.62 20.21 -14.18
N PRO A 237 -11.90 20.17 -14.58
CA PRO A 237 -12.97 19.70 -13.70
C PRO A 237 -12.67 18.30 -13.17
N LEU A 238 -13.09 17.98 -11.93
CA LEU A 238 -12.84 16.69 -11.29
C LEU A 238 -13.24 15.50 -12.18
N ALA A 239 -14.38 15.59 -12.87
CA ALA A 239 -14.83 14.57 -13.82
C ALA A 239 -13.87 14.32 -15.00
N SER A 240 -12.94 15.24 -15.26
CA SER A 240 -11.92 15.15 -16.32
C SER A 240 -10.52 14.75 -15.81
N HIS A 241 -10.29 14.59 -14.50
CA HIS A 241 -8.99 14.21 -13.92
C HIS A 241 -8.46 12.88 -14.49
N TRP A 242 -9.34 11.97 -14.91
CA TRP A 242 -8.96 10.73 -15.58
C TRP A 242 -8.12 10.96 -16.84
N LYS A 243 -8.29 12.11 -17.54
CA LYS A 243 -7.50 12.48 -18.72
C LYS A 243 -6.01 12.68 -18.43
N VAL A 244 -5.66 12.96 -17.16
CA VAL A 244 -4.28 13.04 -16.67
C VAL A 244 -3.86 11.74 -16.03
N TYR A 245 -4.68 11.16 -15.14
CA TYR A 245 -4.34 9.93 -14.43
C TYR A 245 -4.18 8.72 -15.37
N LEU A 246 -5.09 8.54 -16.33
CA LEU A 246 -5.05 7.38 -17.23
C LEU A 246 -3.77 7.32 -18.07
N PRO A 247 -3.37 8.38 -18.83
CA PRO A 247 -2.13 8.36 -19.56
C PRO A 247 -0.91 8.21 -18.65
N ALA A 248 -0.88 8.92 -17.51
CA ALA A 248 0.23 8.85 -16.56
C ALA A 248 0.41 7.44 -16.00
N VAL A 249 -0.67 6.78 -15.59
CA VAL A 249 -0.64 5.42 -15.03
C VAL A 249 -0.27 4.40 -16.11
N LEU A 250 -0.89 4.44 -17.30
CA LEU A 250 -0.57 3.49 -18.37
C LEU A 250 0.88 3.63 -18.83
N ALA A 251 1.34 4.86 -19.06
CA ALA A 251 2.74 5.12 -19.42
C ALA A 251 3.70 4.68 -18.31
N SER A 252 3.35 4.88 -17.03
CA SER A 252 4.19 4.45 -15.91
C SER A 252 4.37 2.93 -15.85
N PHE A 253 3.34 2.14 -16.14
CA PHE A 253 3.46 0.68 -16.24
C PHE A 253 4.37 0.26 -17.40
N VAL A 254 4.26 0.91 -18.55
CA VAL A 254 5.14 0.64 -19.70
C VAL A 254 6.58 0.96 -19.34
N LEU A 255 6.83 2.13 -18.73
CA LEU A 255 8.18 2.58 -18.35
C LEU A 255 8.78 1.79 -17.19
N MET A 256 7.96 1.23 -16.29
CA MET A 256 8.41 0.36 -15.20
C MET A 256 9.02 -0.94 -15.71
N VAL A 257 8.46 -1.54 -16.79
CA VAL A 257 8.89 -2.88 -17.26
C VAL A 257 10.37 -2.95 -17.59
N PRO A 258 10.96 -2.04 -18.39
CA PRO A 258 12.40 -2.05 -18.67
C PRO A 258 13.24 -1.93 -17.40
N ALA A 259 12.83 -1.11 -16.42
CA ALA A 259 13.55 -0.94 -15.16
C ALA A 259 13.56 -2.24 -14.34
N ILE A 260 12.43 -2.94 -14.24
CA ILE A 260 12.34 -4.22 -13.54
C ILE A 260 13.14 -5.32 -14.27
N VAL A 261 13.10 -5.34 -15.61
CA VAL A 261 13.92 -6.27 -16.41
C VAL A 261 15.40 -6.00 -16.17
N LEU A 262 15.82 -4.73 -16.16
CA LEU A 262 17.21 -4.35 -15.87
C LEU A 262 17.62 -4.80 -14.46
N ALA A 263 16.76 -4.58 -13.47
CA ALA A 263 17.01 -5.00 -12.10
C ALA A 263 17.19 -6.53 -11.97
N GLU A 264 16.26 -7.31 -12.50
CA GLU A 264 16.20 -8.76 -12.26
C GLU A 264 17.07 -9.57 -13.24
N LYS A 265 16.98 -9.28 -14.55
CA LYS A 265 17.70 -10.05 -15.57
C LYS A 265 19.19 -9.74 -15.61
N TYR A 266 19.54 -8.45 -15.43
CA TYR A 266 20.92 -7.98 -15.50
C TYR A 266 21.54 -7.76 -14.11
N ASN A 267 20.85 -8.17 -13.05
CA ASN A 267 21.31 -8.07 -11.67
C ASN A 267 21.65 -6.65 -11.21
N GLN A 268 20.90 -5.67 -11.71
CA GLN A 268 21.07 -4.26 -11.38
C GLN A 268 20.05 -3.80 -10.33
N VAL A 269 19.74 -4.65 -9.31
CA VAL A 269 18.70 -4.39 -8.32
C VAL A 269 18.98 -3.11 -7.55
N LYS A 270 20.19 -2.96 -6.97
CA LYS A 270 20.54 -1.76 -6.20
C LYS A 270 20.59 -0.49 -7.05
N PRO A 271 21.28 -0.45 -8.22
CA PRO A 271 21.27 0.74 -9.07
C PRO A 271 19.89 1.19 -9.50
N VAL A 272 19.01 0.27 -9.92
CA VAL A 272 17.62 0.58 -10.32
C VAL A 272 16.82 1.11 -9.14
N PHE A 273 16.96 0.50 -7.95
CA PHE A 273 16.31 0.96 -6.74
C PHE A 273 16.73 2.39 -6.36
N VAL A 274 18.03 2.65 -6.34
CA VAL A 274 18.58 3.99 -6.03
C VAL A 274 18.14 5.01 -7.09
N ALA A 275 18.16 4.64 -8.38
CA ALA A 275 17.69 5.52 -9.46
C ALA A 275 16.21 5.86 -9.34
N ALA A 276 15.36 4.90 -8.93
CA ALA A 276 13.93 5.13 -8.72
C ALA A 276 13.67 6.08 -7.53
N VAL A 277 14.42 5.94 -6.42
CA VAL A 277 14.36 6.90 -5.31
C VAL A 277 14.85 8.29 -5.74
N GLY A 278 15.91 8.35 -6.55
CA GLY A 278 16.42 9.60 -7.15
C GLY A 278 15.39 10.27 -8.07
N LEU A 279 14.66 9.48 -8.87
CA LEU A 279 13.58 9.97 -9.71
C LEU A 279 12.43 10.54 -8.87
N LEU A 280 12.05 9.87 -7.78
CA LEU A 280 11.05 10.37 -6.84
C LEU A 280 11.46 11.72 -6.25
N LEU A 281 12.72 11.83 -5.75
CA LEU A 281 13.27 13.06 -5.22
C LEU A 281 13.24 14.20 -6.26
N ALA A 282 13.75 13.95 -7.47
CA ALA A 282 13.77 14.94 -8.54
C ALA A 282 12.36 15.42 -8.91
N THR A 283 11.41 14.48 -9.01
CA THR A 283 10.00 14.79 -9.26
C THR A 283 9.44 15.73 -8.22
N LEU A 284 9.65 15.45 -6.93
CA LEU A 284 9.13 16.27 -5.84
C LEU A 284 9.77 17.64 -5.78
N LEU A 285 11.07 17.77 -6.08
CA LEU A 285 11.75 19.06 -6.19
C LEU A 285 11.18 19.91 -7.33
N VAL A 286 10.92 19.32 -8.48
CA VAL A 286 10.34 20.01 -9.64
C VAL A 286 8.89 20.44 -9.33
N MET A 287 8.08 19.56 -8.77
CA MET A 287 6.69 19.87 -8.39
C MET A 287 6.64 20.93 -7.29
N GLY A 288 7.56 20.91 -6.33
CA GLY A 288 7.63 21.89 -5.24
C GLY A 288 7.90 23.31 -5.71
N ARG A 289 8.56 23.49 -6.87
CA ARG A 289 8.86 24.81 -7.45
C ARG A 289 7.90 25.23 -8.56
N GLY A 290 7.25 24.28 -9.22
CA GLY A 290 6.46 24.51 -10.44
C GLY A 290 5.02 23.99 -10.38
N SER A 291 4.47 23.76 -9.19
CA SER A 291 3.11 23.19 -9.02
C SER A 291 1.96 24.05 -9.58
N THR A 292 2.23 25.27 -9.98
CA THR A 292 1.29 26.19 -10.64
C THR A 292 1.19 25.98 -12.14
N SER A 293 2.03 25.11 -12.73
CA SER A 293 2.00 24.77 -14.16
C SER A 293 1.35 23.42 -14.38
N PHE A 294 0.33 23.37 -15.26
CA PHE A 294 -0.32 22.09 -15.64
C PHE A 294 0.68 21.08 -16.22
N MET A 295 1.62 21.51 -17.05
CA MET A 295 2.63 20.63 -17.64
C MET A 295 3.54 20.02 -16.58
N VAL A 296 3.90 20.81 -15.56
CA VAL A 296 4.71 20.32 -14.42
C VAL A 296 3.90 19.34 -13.59
N LEU A 297 2.60 19.60 -13.36
CA LEU A 297 1.73 18.67 -12.63
C LEU A 297 1.55 17.35 -13.40
N ALA A 298 1.25 17.39 -14.69
CA ALA A 298 1.04 16.19 -15.51
C ALA A 298 2.33 15.36 -15.66
N GLY A 299 3.45 16.01 -15.98
CA GLY A 299 4.76 15.37 -16.09
C GLY A 299 5.27 14.86 -14.74
N GLY A 300 5.03 15.62 -13.66
CA GLY A 300 5.33 15.22 -12.29
C GLY A 300 4.54 14.00 -11.86
N LEU A 301 3.24 13.92 -12.17
CA LEU A 301 2.42 12.75 -11.90
C LEU A 301 2.91 11.51 -12.65
N LEU A 302 3.24 11.65 -13.94
CA LEU A 302 3.83 10.54 -14.70
C LEU A 302 5.13 10.05 -14.04
N SER A 303 6.06 10.95 -13.76
CA SER A 303 7.36 10.62 -13.14
C SER A 303 7.20 10.02 -11.75
N PHE A 304 6.24 10.54 -10.96
CA PHE A 304 5.88 9.99 -9.66
C PHE A 304 5.38 8.54 -9.78
N PHE A 305 4.42 8.27 -10.68
CA PHE A 305 3.89 6.91 -10.83
C PHE A 305 4.94 5.94 -11.38
N VAL A 306 5.86 6.38 -12.23
CA VAL A 306 6.99 5.54 -12.67
C VAL A 306 7.87 5.15 -11.47
N ALA A 307 8.31 6.13 -10.68
CA ALA A 307 9.11 5.87 -9.48
C ALA A 307 8.34 5.00 -8.47
N PHE A 308 7.09 5.35 -8.19
CA PHE A 308 6.20 4.63 -7.27
C PHE A 308 6.04 3.17 -7.66
N ASN A 309 5.68 2.87 -8.90
CA ASN A 309 5.44 1.51 -9.37
C ASN A 309 6.71 0.66 -9.33
N ILE A 310 7.88 1.23 -9.70
CA ILE A 310 9.17 0.53 -9.58
C ILE A 310 9.47 0.20 -8.11
N LEU A 311 9.35 1.18 -7.22
CA LEU A 311 9.66 1.03 -5.79
C LEU A 311 8.68 0.09 -5.10
N GLU A 312 7.39 0.19 -5.40
CA GLU A 312 6.34 -0.69 -4.84
C GLU A 312 6.51 -2.14 -5.28
N ALA A 313 6.98 -2.39 -6.50
CA ALA A 313 7.29 -3.74 -6.97
C ALA A 313 8.58 -4.30 -6.33
N MET A 314 9.58 -3.45 -6.08
CA MET A 314 10.88 -3.87 -5.57
C MET A 314 10.91 -4.06 -4.05
N LEU A 315 10.28 -3.19 -3.27
CA LEU A 315 10.37 -3.18 -1.79
C LEU A 315 9.95 -4.50 -1.14
N PRO A 316 8.78 -5.11 -1.44
CA PRO A 316 8.40 -6.39 -0.84
C PRO A 316 9.35 -7.53 -1.22
N SER A 317 9.86 -7.49 -2.46
CA SER A 317 10.87 -8.45 -2.94
C SER A 317 12.17 -8.33 -2.14
N LEU A 318 12.64 -7.10 -1.90
CA LEU A 318 13.84 -6.83 -1.11
C LEU A 318 13.67 -7.27 0.35
N ILE A 319 12.54 -6.97 0.99
CA ILE A 319 12.21 -7.46 2.34
C ILE A 319 12.32 -8.98 2.40
N SER A 320 11.69 -9.69 1.44
CA SER A 320 11.71 -11.16 1.41
C SER A 320 13.10 -11.76 1.16
N ARG A 321 14.01 -11.04 0.52
CA ARG A 321 15.40 -11.49 0.28
C ARG A 321 16.31 -11.23 1.46
N VAL A 322 16.07 -10.14 2.20
CA VAL A 322 16.90 -9.71 3.34
C VAL A 322 16.47 -10.40 4.63
N ALA A 323 15.17 -10.63 4.80
CA ALA A 323 14.63 -11.26 6.01
C ALA A 323 15.11 -12.72 6.16
N HIS A 324 15.33 -13.12 7.44
CA HIS A 324 15.64 -14.51 7.76
C HIS A 324 14.52 -15.44 7.24
N PRO A 325 14.82 -16.64 6.69
CA PRO A 325 13.83 -17.54 6.10
C PRO A 325 12.61 -17.81 6.97
N ASN A 326 12.81 -18.02 8.29
CA ASN A 326 11.74 -18.29 9.26
C ASN A 326 11.07 -17.03 9.84
N ALA A 327 11.50 -15.82 9.44
CA ALA A 327 10.97 -14.54 9.90
C ALA A 327 10.34 -13.68 8.79
N LYS A 328 10.20 -14.20 7.57
CA LYS A 328 9.67 -13.43 6.42
C LYS A 328 8.27 -12.88 6.67
N GLY A 329 7.41 -13.67 7.33
CA GLY A 329 6.06 -13.22 7.69
C GLY A 329 6.07 -12.04 8.67
N ALA A 330 6.91 -12.12 9.70
CA ALA A 330 7.09 -11.04 10.67
C ALA A 330 7.67 -9.78 10.01
N ALA A 331 8.67 -9.92 9.13
CA ALA A 331 9.26 -8.81 8.39
C ALA A 331 8.25 -8.10 7.47
N LEU A 332 7.40 -8.85 6.76
CA LEU A 332 6.31 -8.30 5.96
C LEU A 332 5.21 -7.68 6.82
N GLY A 333 4.98 -8.21 8.03
CA GLY A 333 4.07 -7.61 9.01
C GLY A 333 4.55 -6.21 9.44
N VAL A 334 5.82 -6.08 9.82
CA VAL A 334 6.45 -4.78 10.15
C VAL A 334 6.40 -3.84 8.95
N TYR A 335 6.73 -4.33 7.75
CA TYR A 335 6.65 -3.58 6.51
C TYR A 335 5.25 -2.99 6.28
N ASN A 336 4.19 -3.81 6.37
CA ASN A 336 2.81 -3.36 6.19
C ASN A 336 2.36 -2.37 7.28
N THR A 337 2.80 -2.55 8.52
CA THR A 337 2.54 -1.60 9.62
C THR A 337 3.20 -0.26 9.33
N THR A 338 4.45 -0.28 8.89
CA THR A 338 5.22 0.92 8.57
C THR A 338 4.65 1.65 7.35
N GLN A 339 4.17 0.92 6.34
CA GLN A 339 3.41 1.44 5.20
C GLN A 339 2.16 2.18 5.67
N ALA A 340 1.38 1.57 6.56
CA ALA A 340 0.14 2.15 7.08
C ALA A 340 0.39 3.42 7.91
N LEU A 341 1.48 3.45 8.69
CA LEU A 341 1.93 4.67 9.39
C LEU A 341 2.32 5.78 8.41
N GLY A 342 2.98 5.43 7.30
CA GLY A 342 3.28 6.36 6.22
C GLY A 342 2.02 7.00 5.64
N LEU A 343 0.98 6.22 5.37
CA LEU A 343 -0.32 6.72 4.90
C LEU A 343 -0.95 7.72 5.88
N PHE A 344 -0.95 7.39 7.18
CA PHE A 344 -1.50 8.29 8.20
C PHE A 344 -0.73 9.61 8.28
N LEU A 345 0.58 9.51 8.46
CA LEU A 345 1.40 10.71 8.61
C LEU A 345 1.45 11.54 7.32
N GLY A 346 1.38 10.90 6.15
CA GLY A 346 1.30 11.59 4.86
C GLY A 346 0.04 12.41 4.72
N GLY A 347 -1.12 11.88 5.10
CA GLY A 347 -2.37 12.61 5.11
C GLY A 347 -2.35 13.78 6.10
N THR A 348 -2.01 13.50 7.35
CA THR A 348 -2.02 14.49 8.43
C THR A 348 -0.99 15.60 8.20
N LEU A 349 0.26 15.24 7.88
CA LEU A 349 1.34 16.19 7.62
C LEU A 349 1.06 16.98 6.33
N GLY A 350 0.58 16.30 5.27
CA GLY A 350 0.20 16.95 4.02
C GLY A 350 -0.88 17.99 4.24
N GLY A 351 -1.94 17.64 4.97
CA GLY A 351 -3.01 18.59 5.34
C GLY A 351 -2.52 19.74 6.20
N TRP A 352 -1.66 19.47 7.19
CA TRP A 352 -1.08 20.49 8.06
C TRP A 352 -0.19 21.48 7.28
N LEU A 353 0.63 20.95 6.36
CA LEU A 353 1.49 21.78 5.53
C LEU A 353 0.69 22.69 4.59
N VAL A 354 -0.38 22.18 3.97
CA VAL A 354 -1.25 22.99 3.12
C VAL A 354 -1.98 24.06 3.93
N LYS A 355 -2.45 23.72 5.14
CA LYS A 355 -3.14 24.67 6.01
C LYS A 355 -2.26 25.84 6.45
N ASN A 356 -1.00 25.60 6.77
CA ASN A 356 -0.11 26.58 7.37
C ASN A 356 0.84 27.25 6.36
N TYR A 357 1.03 26.63 5.18
CA TYR A 357 1.93 27.11 4.14
C TYR A 357 1.22 27.02 2.79
N ASP A 358 1.65 26.09 1.92
CA ASP A 358 1.11 25.88 0.59
C ASP A 358 1.34 24.43 0.09
N ALA A 359 0.87 24.13 -1.12
CA ALA A 359 1.09 22.85 -1.76
C ALA A 359 2.58 22.58 -2.08
N GLY A 360 3.37 23.64 -2.35
CA GLY A 360 4.80 23.52 -2.60
C GLY A 360 5.56 22.97 -1.39
N ALA A 361 5.18 23.40 -0.17
CA ALA A 361 5.75 22.90 1.07
C ALA A 361 5.55 21.38 1.24
N VAL A 362 4.42 20.83 0.77
CA VAL A 362 4.15 19.37 0.82
C VAL A 362 5.16 18.62 -0.05
N PHE A 363 5.38 19.07 -1.28
CA PHE A 363 6.35 18.45 -2.19
C PHE A 363 7.79 18.59 -1.67
N LEU A 364 8.16 19.75 -1.14
CA LEU A 364 9.50 19.97 -0.59
C LEU A 364 9.76 19.14 0.68
N CYS A 365 8.78 18.97 1.55
CA CYS A 365 8.87 18.08 2.69
C CYS A 365 9.05 16.61 2.23
N GLY A 366 8.27 16.17 1.25
CA GLY A 366 8.43 14.84 0.62
C GLY A 366 9.82 14.69 -0.03
N ALA A 367 10.35 15.74 -0.67
CA ALA A 367 11.69 15.75 -1.25
C ALA A 367 12.76 15.59 -0.17
N ALA A 368 12.65 16.28 0.97
CA ALA A 368 13.60 16.15 2.08
C ALA A 368 13.64 14.71 2.63
N LEU A 369 12.47 14.09 2.84
CA LEU A 369 12.38 12.68 3.25
C LEU A 369 12.94 11.72 2.18
N SER A 370 12.67 12.00 0.90
CA SER A 370 13.21 11.21 -0.21
C SER A 370 14.73 11.33 -0.35
N ALA A 371 15.31 12.51 -0.01
CA ALA A 371 16.77 12.70 0.03
C ALA A 371 17.41 11.87 1.15
N LEU A 372 16.81 11.82 2.34
CA LEU A 372 17.25 10.96 3.43
C LEU A 372 17.14 9.49 3.03
N TRP A 373 16.05 9.12 2.36
CA TRP A 373 15.90 7.76 1.85
C TRP A 373 16.94 7.42 0.78
N LEU A 374 17.23 8.35 -0.14
CA LEU A 374 18.26 8.17 -1.16
C LEU A 374 19.63 7.89 -0.53
N ALA A 375 20.00 8.66 0.51
CA ALA A 375 21.24 8.42 1.26
C ALA A 375 21.25 7.03 1.92
N ALA A 376 20.15 6.63 2.54
CA ALA A 376 20.00 5.30 3.14
C ALA A 376 20.06 4.17 2.10
N ALA A 377 19.44 4.36 0.93
CA ALA A 377 19.45 3.40 -0.18
C ALA A 377 20.83 3.28 -0.85
N ALA A 378 21.53 4.40 -1.06
CA ALA A 378 22.87 4.41 -1.65
C ALA A 378 23.89 3.65 -0.79
N THR A 379 23.76 3.73 0.54
CA THR A 379 24.66 3.05 1.50
C THR A 379 24.24 1.60 1.81
N MET A 380 23.18 1.06 1.18
CA MET A 380 22.79 -0.35 1.33
C MET A 380 23.88 -1.29 0.77
N PRO A 381 24.17 -2.42 1.46
CA PRO A 381 25.02 -3.47 0.89
C PRO A 381 24.37 -4.07 -0.37
N PRO A 382 25.16 -4.71 -1.25
CA PRO A 382 24.63 -5.43 -2.40
C PRO A 382 23.56 -6.44 -1.96
N VAL A 383 22.44 -6.50 -2.69
CA VAL A 383 21.34 -7.43 -2.39
C VAL A 383 21.71 -8.83 -2.89
N PRO A 384 21.53 -9.89 -2.06
CA PRO A 384 21.81 -11.25 -2.48
C PRO A 384 21.02 -11.66 -3.73
N LEU A 385 21.68 -12.36 -4.65
CA LEU A 385 21.07 -12.91 -5.86
C LEU A 385 20.02 -13.97 -5.49
N ARG A 386 18.90 -13.99 -6.18
CA ARG A 386 17.87 -15.03 -6.05
C ARG A 386 18.41 -16.44 -6.30
N ARG A 387 19.42 -16.58 -7.19
CA ARG A 387 20.12 -17.84 -7.47
C ARG A 387 21.06 -18.28 -6.35
N ALA A 388 21.73 -17.37 -5.66
CA ALA A 388 22.63 -17.68 -4.55
C ALA A 388 21.89 -18.21 -3.32
N ILE A 389 20.68 -17.72 -3.06
CA ILE A 389 19.81 -18.19 -1.96
C ILE A 389 19.33 -19.63 -2.21
N ALA A 390 19.05 -19.99 -3.46
CA ALA A 390 18.66 -21.35 -3.85
C ALA A 390 19.83 -22.35 -3.90
N ALA A 391 21.07 -21.88 -3.98
CA ALA A 391 22.29 -22.69 -4.08
C ALA A 391 23.08 -22.81 -2.75
N ALA A 392 22.65 -22.11 -1.67
CA ALA A 392 23.29 -22.28 -0.37
C ALA A 392 22.96 -23.69 0.17
N PRO A 393 23.95 -24.57 0.38
CA PRO A 393 23.70 -25.87 0.98
C PRO A 393 23.11 -25.63 2.37
N ALA A 394 22.04 -26.37 2.70
CA ALA A 394 21.59 -26.47 4.08
C ALA A 394 22.80 -26.91 4.91
N ALA A 395 23.27 -26.05 5.81
CA ALA A 395 24.32 -26.39 6.75
C ALA A 395 23.76 -27.45 7.71
N HIS A 396 23.78 -28.71 7.25
CA HIS A 396 23.65 -29.87 8.14
C HIS A 396 24.95 -29.98 8.89
N GLY A 397 24.92 -29.53 10.14
CA GLY A 397 25.94 -29.94 11.10
C GLY A 397 25.92 -31.45 11.26
N ILE A 398 26.79 -32.12 10.55
CA ILE A 398 27.16 -33.49 10.88
C ILE A 398 28.11 -33.38 12.06
N LEU A 399 27.54 -33.49 13.25
CA LEU A 399 28.29 -33.92 14.42
C LEU A 399 28.51 -35.43 14.23
N GLU A 400 29.59 -35.79 13.52
CA GLU A 400 30.15 -37.15 13.64
C GLU A 400 30.64 -37.34 15.06
N THR A 401 29.87 -38.06 15.85
CA THR A 401 30.38 -38.75 17.02
C THR A 401 31.20 -39.94 16.52
N LYS A 402 32.52 -39.86 16.61
CA LYS A 402 33.40 -41.02 16.51
C LYS A 402 33.38 -41.81 17.78
N PRO A 403 33.55 -43.16 17.70
CA PRO A 403 33.38 -44.13 18.74
C PRO A 403 34.40 -44.04 19.86
#